data_51c307fd1d478f5e19fe70167342af06
#
_entry.id   51c307fd1d478f5e19fe70167342af06
#
_cell.length_a   1.000
_cell.length_b   1.000
_cell.length_c   1.000
_cell.angle_alpha   90.00
_cell.angle_beta   90.00
_cell.angle_gamma   90.00
#
_symmetry.space_group_name_H-M   'P 1'
#
loop_
_entity.id
_entity.type
_entity.pdbx_description
1 polymer ?
#
loop_
_entity_poly.entity_id
_entity_poly.type
_entity_poly.pdbx_seq_one_letter_code
_entity_poly.pdbx_strand_id
1 'polypeptide(L)'
;MKPTNVVLLQSDPNIAQILATSLSNSFHRVHVAASLDDLRHAAAESRAFAIVVDLETASLKDVESLKRDFQETRIVCNHRVPDEEMWTDSLSAGADDCLPSSDMSGILFATVRETKNHTMAA
;
A
#
# COMPACT_ATOMS: atom_id res chain seq x y z
N MET A 1 18.14 -5.98 -6.57
CA MET A 1 17.27 -7.10 -6.33
C MET A 1 15.83 -6.62 -6.16
N LYS A 2 14.89 -7.32 -6.74
CA LYS A 2 13.51 -6.94 -6.66
C LYS A 2 12.89 -7.31 -5.33
N PRO A 3 12.07 -6.43 -4.75
CA PRO A 3 11.23 -6.85 -3.62
C PRO A 3 10.32 -7.98 -4.07
N THR A 4 9.95 -8.84 -3.14
CA THR A 4 9.26 -10.05 -3.54
C THR A 4 7.80 -9.84 -3.85
N ASN A 5 7.01 -9.35 -2.91
CA ASN A 5 5.57 -9.38 -3.04
C ASN A 5 4.89 -8.07 -2.64
N VAL A 6 3.84 -7.72 -3.36
CA VAL A 6 3.00 -6.59 -3.00
C VAL A 6 1.56 -7.05 -3.08
N VAL A 7 0.73 -6.57 -2.16
CA VAL A 7 -0.70 -6.89 -2.12
C VAL A 7 -1.49 -5.62 -2.32
N LEU A 8 -2.47 -5.66 -3.21
CA LEU A 8 -3.31 -4.51 -3.52
C LEU A 8 -4.74 -4.76 -3.08
N LEU A 9 -5.38 -3.73 -2.56
CA LEU A 9 -6.82 -3.77 -2.31
C LEU A 9 -7.39 -2.46 -2.82
N GLN A 10 -8.15 -2.53 -3.91
CA GLN A 10 -8.68 -1.36 -4.60
C GLN A 10 -10.15 -1.55 -4.89
N SER A 11 -10.93 -0.49 -4.67
CA SER A 11 -12.36 -0.54 -4.95
C SER A 11 -12.65 -0.49 -6.45
N ASP A 12 -11.78 0.17 -7.22
CA ASP A 12 -11.97 0.32 -8.65
C ASP A 12 -11.15 -0.73 -9.40
N PRO A 13 -11.79 -1.67 -10.11
CA PRO A 13 -11.05 -2.72 -10.79
C PRO A 13 -10.11 -2.19 -11.88
N ASN A 14 -10.41 -1.05 -12.47
CA ASN A 14 -9.52 -0.48 -13.47
C ASN A 14 -8.23 0.01 -12.83
N ILE A 15 -8.34 0.67 -11.68
CA ILE A 15 -7.18 1.14 -10.96
C ILE A 15 -6.37 -0.06 -10.48
N ALA A 16 -7.06 -1.09 -9.98
CA ALA A 16 -6.38 -2.31 -9.53
C ALA A 16 -5.55 -2.91 -10.66
N GLN A 17 -6.13 -2.98 -11.85
CA GLN A 17 -5.43 -3.58 -12.97
C GLN A 17 -4.24 -2.74 -13.42
N ILE A 18 -4.39 -1.43 -13.47
CA ILE A 18 -3.30 -0.55 -13.87
C ILE A 18 -2.15 -0.64 -12.87
N LEU A 19 -2.49 -0.61 -11.59
CA LEU A 19 -1.48 -0.72 -10.55
C LEU A 19 -0.78 -2.08 -10.61
N ALA A 20 -1.56 -3.15 -10.78
CA ALA A 20 -0.99 -4.49 -10.84
C ALA A 20 0.00 -4.61 -12.00
N THR A 21 -0.38 -4.09 -13.15
CA THR A 21 0.49 -4.13 -14.32
C THR A 21 1.77 -3.35 -14.09
N SER A 22 1.65 -2.15 -13.53
CA SER A 22 2.80 -1.30 -13.29
C SER A 22 3.72 -1.90 -12.23
N LEU A 23 3.14 -2.43 -11.16
CA LEU A 23 3.94 -2.96 -10.06
C LEU A 23 4.59 -4.29 -10.42
N SER A 24 4.04 -5.03 -11.37
CA SER A 24 4.63 -6.30 -11.76
C SER A 24 6.00 -6.13 -12.38
N ASN A 25 6.35 -4.92 -12.79
CA ASN A 25 7.69 -4.65 -13.29
C ASN A 25 8.71 -4.52 -12.16
N SER A 26 8.24 -4.24 -10.95
CA SER A 26 9.11 -4.00 -9.81
C SER A 26 9.03 -5.06 -8.74
N PHE A 27 8.03 -5.92 -8.78
CA PHE A 27 7.85 -6.98 -7.80
C PHE A 27 7.78 -8.33 -8.47
N HIS A 28 8.20 -9.37 -7.75
CA HIS A 28 8.07 -10.72 -8.27
C HIS A 28 6.62 -11.15 -8.34
N ARG A 29 5.82 -10.77 -7.37
CA ARG A 29 4.42 -11.12 -7.35
C ARG A 29 3.55 -9.94 -6.94
N VAL A 30 2.43 -9.82 -7.60
CA VAL A 30 1.42 -8.83 -7.27
C VAL A 30 0.12 -9.59 -7.03
N HIS A 31 -0.40 -9.49 -5.83
CA HIS A 31 -1.67 -10.13 -5.47
C HIS A 31 -2.75 -9.05 -5.37
N VAL A 32 -3.80 -9.19 -6.17
CA VAL A 32 -4.93 -8.26 -6.10
C VAL A 32 -5.96 -8.90 -5.19
N ALA A 33 -6.11 -8.34 -3.99
CA ALA A 33 -6.99 -8.91 -2.98
C ALA A 33 -8.45 -8.60 -3.30
N ALA A 34 -9.33 -9.52 -2.95
CA ALA A 34 -10.76 -9.36 -3.17
C ALA A 34 -11.44 -8.69 -1.98
N SER A 35 -10.80 -8.69 -0.83
CA SER A 35 -11.38 -8.15 0.39
C SER A 35 -10.26 -7.85 1.38
N LEU A 36 -10.63 -7.20 2.48
CA LEU A 36 -9.65 -6.93 3.53
C LEU A 36 -9.14 -8.23 4.14
N ASP A 37 -10.01 -9.22 4.30
CA ASP A 37 -9.58 -10.53 4.81
C ASP A 37 -8.60 -11.19 3.87
N ASP A 38 -8.87 -11.13 2.57
CA ASP A 38 -7.99 -11.69 1.57
C ASP A 38 -6.64 -10.97 1.61
N LEU A 39 -6.67 -9.64 1.77
CA LEU A 39 -5.43 -8.86 1.86
C LEU A 39 -4.60 -9.32 3.05
N ARG A 40 -5.22 -9.47 4.20
CA ARG A 40 -4.51 -9.89 5.40
C ARG A 40 -3.90 -11.27 5.22
N HIS A 41 -4.66 -12.17 4.64
CA HIS A 41 -4.21 -13.53 4.41
C HIS A 41 -3.00 -13.56 3.48
N ALA A 42 -3.13 -12.85 2.36
CA ALA A 42 -2.05 -12.81 1.38
C ALA A 42 -0.81 -12.13 1.93
N ALA A 43 -0.99 -11.05 2.69
CA ALA A 43 0.15 -10.33 3.26
C ALA A 43 0.90 -11.19 4.27
N ALA A 44 0.17 -11.95 5.07
CA ALA A 44 0.80 -12.82 6.06
C ALA A 44 1.53 -13.98 5.39
N GLU A 45 0.86 -14.62 4.42
CA GLU A 45 1.44 -15.77 3.77
C GLU A 45 2.69 -15.44 2.97
N SER A 46 2.67 -14.32 2.29
CA SER A 46 3.78 -13.98 1.39
C SER A 46 4.83 -13.10 2.07
N ARG A 47 4.58 -12.66 3.29
CA ARG A 47 5.43 -11.68 3.96
C ARG A 47 5.60 -10.47 3.07
N ALA A 48 4.48 -9.86 2.73
CA ALA A 48 4.46 -8.81 1.73
C ALA A 48 5.43 -7.68 2.05
N PHE A 49 6.16 -7.23 1.03
CA PHE A 49 7.03 -6.08 1.16
C PHE A 49 6.18 -4.81 1.33
N ALA A 50 5.06 -4.75 0.62
CA ALA A 50 4.21 -3.57 0.63
C ALA A 50 2.75 -3.93 0.43
N ILE A 51 1.89 -3.06 0.93
CA ILE A 51 0.45 -3.13 0.75
C ILE A 51 0.03 -1.80 0.18
N VAL A 52 -0.79 -1.82 -0.88
CA VAL A 52 -1.39 -0.60 -1.43
C VAL A 52 -2.89 -0.72 -1.22
N VAL A 53 -3.44 0.12 -0.38
CA VAL A 53 -4.82 0.00 0.03
C VAL A 53 -5.59 1.30 -0.23
N ASP A 54 -6.79 1.14 -0.76
CA ASP A 54 -7.67 2.23 -1.13
C ASP A 54 -8.50 2.62 0.09
N LEU A 55 -8.44 3.88 0.46
CA LEU A 55 -9.19 4.37 1.62
C LEU A 55 -10.69 4.46 1.37
N GLU A 56 -11.12 4.16 0.15
CA GLU A 56 -12.55 4.03 -0.13
C GLU A 56 -13.05 2.63 0.24
N THR A 57 -12.14 1.67 0.38
CA THR A 57 -12.48 0.31 0.78
C THR A 57 -12.13 0.06 2.23
N ALA A 58 -10.97 0.53 2.67
CA ALA A 58 -10.49 0.32 4.03
C ALA A 58 -10.58 1.61 4.81
N SER A 59 -10.84 1.50 6.10
CA SER A 59 -10.90 2.67 6.97
C SER A 59 -9.54 2.96 7.56
N LEU A 60 -9.42 4.10 8.22
CA LEU A 60 -8.19 4.44 8.93
C LEU A 60 -7.93 3.45 10.07
N LYS A 61 -8.97 2.92 10.68
CA LYS A 61 -8.82 1.89 11.68
C LYS A 61 -8.24 0.63 11.08
N ASP A 62 -8.63 0.30 9.86
CA ASP A 62 -8.07 -0.85 9.17
C ASP A 62 -6.60 -0.65 8.90
N VAL A 63 -6.20 0.57 8.51
CA VAL A 63 -4.79 0.88 8.27
C VAL A 63 -4.00 0.73 9.57
N GLU A 64 -4.55 1.23 10.66
CA GLU A 64 -3.90 1.13 11.96
C GLU A 64 -3.70 -0.33 12.35
N SER A 65 -4.73 -1.13 12.15
CA SER A 65 -4.67 -2.55 12.44
C SER A 65 -3.65 -3.26 11.57
N LEU A 66 -3.60 -2.93 10.28
CA LEU A 66 -2.62 -3.52 9.38
C LEU A 66 -1.20 -3.17 9.80
N LYS A 67 -0.97 -1.93 10.17
CA LYS A 67 0.37 -1.53 10.59
C LYS A 67 0.78 -2.22 11.88
N ARG A 68 -0.15 -2.38 12.79
CA ARG A 68 0.14 -3.08 14.04
C ARG A 68 0.52 -4.53 13.79
N ASP A 69 -0.20 -5.18 12.88
CA ASP A 69 0.02 -6.60 12.62
C ASP A 69 1.15 -6.88 11.63
N PHE A 70 1.47 -5.93 10.76
CA PHE A 70 2.50 -6.09 9.76
C PHE A 70 3.48 -4.93 9.84
N GLN A 71 4.19 -4.85 10.94
CA GLN A 71 4.99 -3.67 11.26
C GLN A 71 6.10 -3.38 10.26
N GLU A 72 6.61 -4.41 9.60
CA GLU A 72 7.69 -4.21 8.66
C GLU A 72 7.22 -4.08 7.22
N THR A 73 5.93 -4.20 6.99
CA THR A 73 5.37 -4.06 5.67
C THR A 73 5.07 -2.59 5.41
N ARG A 74 5.48 -2.11 4.23
CA ARG A 74 5.19 -0.75 3.84
C ARG A 74 3.72 -0.64 3.49
N ILE A 75 3.04 0.38 3.96
CA ILE A 75 1.62 0.59 3.67
C ILE A 75 1.47 1.91 2.95
N VAL A 76 0.97 1.84 1.72
CA VAL A 76 0.70 3.03 0.91
C VAL A 76 -0.81 3.11 0.72
N CYS A 77 -1.39 4.24 1.08
CA CYS A 77 -2.81 4.46 0.93
C CYS A 77 -3.08 5.31 -0.31
N ASN A 78 -4.22 5.10 -0.93
CA ASN A 78 -4.63 5.96 -2.02
C ASN A 78 -6.12 6.27 -1.91
N HIS A 79 -6.51 7.38 -2.49
CA HIS A 79 -7.91 7.82 -2.51
C HIS A 79 -8.07 8.71 -3.71
N ARG A 80 -9.27 8.75 -4.29
CA ARG A 80 -9.46 9.55 -5.50
C ARG A 80 -9.18 11.02 -5.27
N VAL A 81 -9.62 11.56 -4.15
CA VAL A 81 -9.42 12.97 -3.85
C VAL A 81 -8.98 13.11 -2.39
N PRO A 82 -7.73 12.78 -2.09
CA PRO A 82 -7.26 12.91 -0.72
C PRO A 82 -7.08 14.38 -0.38
N ASP A 83 -7.58 14.79 0.79
CA ASP A 83 -7.32 16.14 1.26
C ASP A 83 -6.22 16.08 2.32
N GLU A 84 -5.87 17.25 2.81
CA GLU A 84 -4.78 17.37 3.76
C GLU A 84 -5.06 16.61 5.06
N GLU A 85 -6.31 16.66 5.50
CA GLU A 85 -6.68 15.96 6.72
C GLU A 85 -6.55 14.46 6.55
N MET A 86 -6.99 13.93 5.42
CA MET A 86 -6.89 12.51 5.12
C MET A 86 -5.44 12.07 5.06
N TRP A 87 -4.60 12.89 4.45
CA TRP A 87 -3.17 12.61 4.37
C TRP A 87 -2.57 12.52 5.77
N THR A 88 -2.85 13.53 6.60
CA THR A 88 -2.34 13.57 7.96
C THR A 88 -2.83 12.38 8.78
N ASP A 89 -4.13 12.08 8.67
CA ASP A 89 -4.73 11.01 9.46
C ASP A 89 -4.20 9.65 9.05
N SER A 90 -3.99 9.43 7.75
CA SER A 90 -3.48 8.14 7.30
C SER A 90 -2.04 7.92 7.77
N LEU A 91 -1.22 8.98 7.76
CA LEU A 91 0.14 8.84 8.28
C LEU A 91 0.12 8.60 9.78
N SER A 92 -0.80 9.24 10.50
CA SER A 92 -0.94 9.00 11.94
C SER A 92 -1.37 7.58 12.23
N ALA A 93 -2.13 6.98 11.34
CA ALA A 93 -2.57 5.59 11.50
C ALA A 93 -1.46 4.59 11.18
N GLY A 94 -0.36 5.06 10.61
CA GLY A 94 0.79 4.19 10.34
C GLY A 94 1.10 3.98 8.87
N ALA A 95 0.36 4.62 7.97
CA ALA A 95 0.67 4.51 6.55
C ALA A 95 1.97 5.25 6.25
N ASP A 96 2.70 4.75 5.29
CA ASP A 96 3.95 5.38 4.86
C ASP A 96 3.69 6.53 3.91
N ASP A 97 2.57 6.51 3.21
CA ASP A 97 2.19 7.60 2.34
C ASP A 97 0.71 7.50 1.99
N CYS A 98 0.16 8.60 1.48
CA CYS A 98 -1.22 8.64 1.02
C CYS A 98 -1.24 9.50 -0.24
N LEU A 99 -1.71 8.94 -1.34
CA LEU A 99 -1.59 9.56 -2.65
C LEU A 99 -2.90 9.53 -3.41
N PRO A 100 -3.09 10.45 -4.36
CA PRO A 100 -4.26 10.35 -5.23
C PRO A 100 -4.21 9.08 -6.06
N SER A 101 -5.36 8.47 -6.26
CA SER A 101 -5.43 7.24 -7.06
C SER A 101 -4.95 7.43 -8.48
N SER A 102 -5.00 8.65 -8.99
CA SER A 102 -4.54 8.93 -10.34
C SER A 102 -3.03 9.12 -10.45
N ASP A 103 -2.34 9.24 -9.32
CA ASP A 103 -0.90 9.47 -9.32
C ASP A 103 -0.14 8.14 -9.33
N MET A 104 -0.16 7.48 -10.47
CA MET A 104 0.46 6.15 -10.60
C MET A 104 1.95 6.20 -10.31
N SER A 105 2.64 7.22 -10.80
CA SER A 105 4.08 7.35 -10.56
C SER A 105 4.39 7.50 -9.09
N GLY A 106 3.61 8.33 -8.40
CA GLY A 106 3.80 8.55 -6.98
C GLY A 106 3.54 7.30 -6.16
N ILE A 107 2.46 6.58 -6.51
CA ILE A 107 2.14 5.33 -5.81
C ILE A 107 3.25 4.32 -6.04
N LEU A 108 3.70 4.18 -7.26
CA LEU A 108 4.75 3.24 -7.58
C LEU A 108 6.02 3.57 -6.80
N PHE A 109 6.41 4.84 -6.82
CA PHE A 109 7.62 5.27 -6.12
C PHE A 109 7.49 5.01 -4.60
N ALA A 110 6.35 5.36 -4.02
CA ALA A 110 6.14 5.17 -2.58
C ALA A 110 6.16 3.70 -2.20
N THR A 111 5.69 2.84 -3.10
CA THR A 111 5.59 1.42 -2.83
C THR A 111 6.93 0.72 -2.91
N VAL A 112 7.80 1.11 -3.84
CA VAL A 112 9.06 0.41 -4.05
C VAL A 112 10.24 0.99 -3.30
N ARG A 113 10.17 2.25 -2.87
CA ARG A 113 11.34 2.86 -2.23
C ARG A 113 11.64 2.18 -0.91
N GLU A 114 12.91 2.17 -0.54
CA GLU A 114 13.31 1.54 0.69
C GLU A 114 12.97 2.38 1.88
N THR A 115 12.67 1.70 2.94
CA THR A 115 12.25 2.41 4.11
C THR A 115 13.37 2.88 4.93
N LYS A 116 14.45 2.52 4.67
CA LYS A 116 15.42 2.81 5.44
C LYS A 116 15.70 4.01 5.74
N ASN A 117 15.33 4.65 5.39
CA ASN A 117 15.53 5.81 5.58
C ASN A 117 15.95 6.05 6.78
N HIS A 118 15.49 5.59 7.39
CA HIS A 118 15.78 5.71 8.64
C HIS A 118 17.15 5.69 8.75
N THR A 119 17.53 5.48 8.09
CA THR A 119 18.72 5.31 8.26
C THR A 119 19.32 6.42 8.15
N MET A 120 19.00 7.05 7.79
CA MET A 120 19.53 8.01 7.67
C MET A 120 19.78 8.56 8.66
N ALA A 121 19.24 8.38 9.18
CA ALA A 121 19.34 8.89 10.23
C ALA A 121 20.58 8.87 10.56
N ALA A 122 20.88 8.73 10.45
CA ALA A 122 22.00 8.68 10.80
C ALA A 122 22.68 9.33 10.67
#